data_5140be1ddc5a2a6d99113c019fcabfbe
#
_entry.id   5140be1ddc5a2a6d99113c019fcabfbe
#
_cell.length_a   1.000
_cell.length_b   1.000
_cell.length_c   1.000
_cell.angle_alpha   90.00
_cell.angle_beta   90.00
_cell.angle_gamma   90.00
#
_symmetry.space_group_name_H-M   'P 1'
#
loop_
_entity.id
_entity.type
_entity.pdbx_description
1 polymer ?
#
loop_
_entity_poly.entity_id
_entity_poly.type
_entity_poly.pdbx_seq_one_letter_code
_entity_poly.pdbx_strand_id
1 'polypeptide(L)'
;DTGRIKRKGKMPLFWHFMAAEKTENWMLHRKVSTTMNFIVPAGYTPDINLKETQVAIKIVKDFFQKELTKQLNLTRVSAPLFVTPESGLNDNLNGVERPVSFDIAEQNGRIGEAVHSLAKWKRYALDKYDFEVGSGLYTDMNAIRRDEVTDNIHSIFVDQWDWEKVIEKSQRNLDTLKETVRQVYKVLRKTEKYMSIQYDYIHEILPKDIFFVTTRELEEMFPDNTPKEREYYIAQAKGAVCIMQIGDKLECGEPHDGRAPDYDDWALNADIVVYYPVLDIALELSSMGIRVDEVSLKEQLDKAGCPERAELPFQKAILEKKLPYTMGGGIGQSRICMFFLRKAHIGEVQCSLWPEEMEAKLKEAGIQLL
;
A
#
# COMPACT_ATOMS: atom_id res chain seq x y z
N ASP A 1 11.21 -31.53 -40.36
CA ASP A 1 9.78 -31.66 -40.07
C ASP A 1 9.58 -32.34 -38.75
N THR A 2 9.50 -31.59 -37.70
CA THR A 2 8.91 -32.05 -36.43
C THR A 2 8.17 -30.88 -35.79
N GLY A 3 6.86 -30.91 -36.02
CA GLY A 3 5.91 -29.93 -35.46
C GLY A 3 5.86 -29.97 -33.95
N ARG A 4 6.19 -28.85 -33.32
CA ARG A 4 5.89 -28.61 -31.89
C ARG A 4 4.44 -28.18 -31.73
N ILE A 5 3.63 -29.07 -31.21
CA ILE A 5 2.26 -28.79 -30.76
C ILE A 5 2.35 -27.91 -29.50
N LYS A 6 1.96 -26.63 -29.63
CA LYS A 6 1.70 -25.76 -28.49
C LYS A 6 0.44 -26.28 -27.76
N ARG A 7 0.59 -26.87 -26.59
CA ARG A 7 -0.55 -27.13 -25.70
C ARG A 7 -1.02 -25.79 -25.12
N LYS A 8 -2.12 -25.26 -25.66
CA LYS A 8 -2.92 -24.23 -24.98
C LYS A 8 -3.54 -24.88 -23.73
N GLY A 9 -3.07 -24.52 -22.56
CA GLY A 9 -3.72 -24.89 -21.31
C GLY A 9 -5.10 -24.25 -21.25
N LYS A 10 -6.15 -25.08 -21.35
CA LYS A 10 -7.51 -24.63 -21.09
C LYS A 10 -7.66 -24.37 -19.59
N MET A 11 -8.01 -23.14 -19.24
CA MET A 11 -8.47 -22.79 -17.90
C MET A 11 -9.64 -23.73 -17.51
N PRO A 12 -9.73 -24.18 -16.24
CA PRO A 12 -10.88 -24.98 -15.80
C PRO A 12 -12.18 -24.21 -16.02
N LEU A 13 -13.19 -24.86 -16.58
CA LEU A 13 -14.53 -24.29 -16.88
C LEU A 13 -15.20 -23.57 -15.69
N PHE A 14 -14.79 -23.90 -14.47
CA PHE A 14 -15.28 -23.28 -13.23
C PHE A 14 -15.03 -21.76 -13.18
N TRP A 15 -13.92 -21.26 -13.75
CA TRP A 15 -13.57 -19.85 -13.74
C TRP A 15 -14.37 -19.01 -14.78
N HIS A 16 -14.74 -19.62 -15.90
CA HIS A 16 -15.57 -18.96 -16.92
C HIS A 16 -17.00 -18.71 -16.44
N PHE A 17 -17.57 -19.61 -15.64
CA PHE A 17 -18.94 -19.46 -15.11
C PHE A 17 -19.02 -18.38 -14.01
N MET A 18 -18.02 -18.29 -13.13
CA MET A 18 -18.00 -17.28 -12.06
C MET A 18 -17.75 -15.86 -12.57
N ALA A 19 -16.98 -15.70 -13.65
CA ALA A 19 -16.72 -14.39 -14.27
C ALA A 19 -17.94 -13.85 -15.04
N ALA A 20 -18.68 -14.69 -15.75
CA ALA A 20 -19.78 -14.25 -16.61
C ALA A 20 -21.04 -13.83 -15.83
N GLU A 21 -21.43 -14.56 -14.78
CA GLU A 21 -22.63 -14.22 -14.00
C GLU A 21 -22.47 -12.99 -13.09
N LYS A 22 -21.24 -12.69 -12.67
CA LYS A 22 -20.97 -11.57 -11.76
C LYS A 22 -20.61 -10.27 -12.48
N THR A 23 -20.14 -10.32 -13.74
CA THR A 23 -19.87 -9.12 -14.55
C THR A 23 -21.14 -8.34 -14.86
N GLU A 24 -22.27 -8.99 -15.10
CA GLU A 24 -23.56 -8.30 -15.31
C GLU A 24 -24.07 -7.61 -14.04
N ASN A 25 -23.92 -8.23 -12.88
CA ASN A 25 -24.34 -7.64 -11.59
C ASN A 25 -23.44 -6.44 -11.19
N TRP A 26 -22.13 -6.50 -11.46
CA TRP A 26 -21.20 -5.40 -11.17
C TRP A 26 -21.48 -4.18 -12.07
N MET A 27 -21.78 -4.38 -13.35
CA MET A 27 -22.18 -3.30 -14.27
C MET A 27 -23.55 -2.69 -13.91
N LEU A 28 -24.47 -3.48 -13.37
CA LEU A 28 -25.79 -3.00 -12.95
C LEU A 28 -25.74 -2.15 -11.66
N HIS A 29 -24.84 -2.45 -10.73
CA HIS A 29 -24.69 -1.68 -9.49
C HIS A 29 -23.89 -0.39 -9.69
N ARG A 30 -23.02 -0.30 -10.71
CA ARG A 30 -22.28 0.93 -11.06
C ARG A 30 -23.07 1.94 -11.91
N LYS A 31 -24.31 1.65 -12.31
CA LYS A 31 -25.20 2.60 -13.02
C LYS A 31 -25.88 3.61 -12.11
N VAL A 32 -25.37 3.83 -10.88
CA VAL A 32 -25.85 4.90 -10.01
C VAL A 32 -24.85 6.06 -10.07
N SER A 33 -25.21 7.08 -10.82
CA SER A 33 -24.67 8.45 -10.84
C SER A 33 -23.23 8.64 -11.35
N THR A 34 -23.10 9.14 -12.56
CA THR A 34 -21.88 9.52 -13.29
C THR A 34 -21.15 10.78 -12.76
N THR A 35 -21.32 11.15 -11.48
CA THR A 35 -20.74 12.38 -10.90
C THR A 35 -20.06 12.20 -9.53
N MET A 36 -20.02 11.01 -8.94
CA MET A 36 -19.42 10.82 -7.61
C MET A 36 -18.28 9.81 -7.62
N ASN A 37 -17.12 10.21 -7.09
CA ASN A 37 -15.95 9.34 -6.95
C ASN A 37 -16.00 8.45 -5.68
N PHE A 38 -17.15 8.32 -5.01
CA PHE A 38 -17.28 7.53 -3.78
C PHE A 38 -18.56 6.71 -3.71
N ILE A 39 -18.54 5.68 -2.89
CA ILE A 39 -19.60 4.69 -2.70
C ILE A 39 -20.33 4.98 -1.38
N VAL A 40 -21.65 5.02 -1.42
CA VAL A 40 -22.50 4.93 -0.23
C VAL A 40 -23.12 3.54 -0.22
N PRO A 41 -22.67 2.62 0.67
CA PRO A 41 -23.20 1.26 0.67
C PRO A 41 -24.67 1.25 1.11
N ALA A 42 -25.51 0.53 0.37
CA ALA A 42 -26.94 0.43 0.69
C ALA A 42 -27.15 -0.22 2.07
N GLY A 43 -27.89 0.46 2.94
CA GLY A 43 -28.21 -0.05 4.29
C GLY A 43 -27.04 -0.02 5.28
N TYR A 44 -25.92 0.60 4.94
CA TYR A 44 -24.83 0.77 5.89
C TYR A 44 -25.24 1.68 7.06
N THR A 45 -24.95 1.23 8.25
CA THR A 45 -25.04 2.02 9.50
C THR A 45 -23.81 1.70 10.35
N PRO A 46 -23.12 2.71 10.91
CA PRO A 46 -22.01 2.44 11.83
C PRO A 46 -22.45 1.66 13.06
N ASP A 47 -21.76 0.56 13.38
CA ASP A 47 -22.07 -0.27 14.56
C ASP A 47 -21.72 0.41 15.89
N ILE A 48 -20.80 1.39 15.86
CA ILE A 48 -20.34 2.15 17.02
C ILE A 48 -20.35 3.65 16.70
N ASN A 49 -20.65 4.48 17.71
CA ASN A 49 -20.67 5.93 17.57
C ASN A 49 -19.26 6.56 17.46
N LEU A 50 -19.18 7.88 17.21
CA LEU A 50 -17.90 8.58 17.00
C LEU A 50 -16.93 8.44 18.18
N LYS A 51 -17.41 8.56 19.42
CA LYS A 51 -16.58 8.44 20.62
C LYS A 51 -16.02 7.02 20.77
N GLU A 52 -16.86 6.03 20.59
CA GLU A 52 -16.47 4.61 20.62
C GLU A 52 -15.51 4.30 19.47
N THR A 53 -15.70 4.88 18.28
CA THR A 53 -14.78 4.77 17.15
C THR A 53 -13.38 5.29 17.52
N GLN A 54 -13.26 6.44 18.21
CA GLN A 54 -11.97 6.96 18.68
C GLN A 54 -11.28 5.99 19.65
N VAL A 55 -12.01 5.38 20.55
CA VAL A 55 -11.47 4.34 21.46
C VAL A 55 -11.03 3.12 20.68
N ALA A 56 -11.84 2.66 19.72
CA ALA A 56 -11.54 1.50 18.88
C ALA A 56 -10.31 1.72 18.00
N ILE A 57 -10.13 2.91 17.40
CA ILE A 57 -8.92 3.28 16.64
C ILE A 57 -7.67 3.10 17.52
N LYS A 58 -7.70 3.57 18.75
CA LYS A 58 -6.56 3.42 19.66
C LYS A 58 -6.26 1.95 19.97
N ILE A 59 -7.30 1.15 20.20
CA ILE A 59 -7.16 -0.30 20.46
C ILE A 59 -6.53 -1.01 19.24
N VAL A 60 -7.03 -0.75 18.03
CA VAL A 60 -6.48 -1.31 16.79
C VAL A 60 -5.02 -0.93 16.63
N LYS A 61 -4.70 0.38 16.71
CA LYS A 61 -3.34 0.90 16.49
C LYS A 61 -2.35 0.32 17.50
N ASP A 62 -2.68 0.30 18.78
CA ASP A 62 -1.79 -0.22 19.82
C ASP A 62 -1.50 -1.71 19.66
N PHE A 63 -2.53 -2.51 19.40
CA PHE A 63 -2.37 -3.94 19.22
C PHE A 63 -1.56 -4.26 17.97
N PHE A 64 -1.94 -3.68 16.83
CA PHE A 64 -1.26 -3.91 15.55
C PHE A 64 0.22 -3.54 15.62
N GLN A 65 0.53 -2.32 16.08
CA GLN A 65 1.88 -1.82 16.21
C GLN A 65 2.75 -2.73 17.12
N LYS A 66 2.22 -3.15 18.26
CA LYS A 66 2.91 -4.05 19.20
C LYS A 66 3.24 -5.40 18.56
N GLU A 67 2.27 -6.00 17.85
CA GLU A 67 2.49 -7.30 17.19
C GLU A 67 3.43 -7.17 15.98
N LEU A 68 3.33 -6.07 15.20
CA LEU A 68 4.21 -5.80 14.07
C LEU A 68 5.68 -5.66 14.50
N THR A 69 5.94 -4.84 15.53
CA THR A 69 7.29 -4.62 16.04
C THR A 69 7.92 -5.89 16.55
N LYS A 70 7.15 -6.71 17.26
CA LYS A 70 7.60 -8.03 17.73
C LYS A 70 7.87 -9.00 16.57
N GLN A 71 6.99 -9.02 15.55
CA GLN A 71 7.08 -9.98 14.46
C GLN A 71 8.25 -9.70 13.52
N LEU A 72 8.56 -8.42 13.27
CA LEU A 72 9.60 -8.00 12.33
C LEU A 72 10.91 -7.56 13.01
N ASN A 73 10.99 -7.56 14.36
CA ASN A 73 12.13 -7.07 15.15
C ASN A 73 12.44 -5.58 14.86
N LEU A 74 11.46 -4.71 15.12
CA LEU A 74 11.54 -3.29 14.80
C LEU A 74 11.66 -2.44 16.07
N THR A 75 12.43 -1.37 15.98
CA THR A 75 12.52 -0.31 16.99
C THR A 75 11.84 0.94 16.49
N ARG A 76 10.99 1.58 17.31
CA ARG A 76 10.40 2.86 16.97
C ARG A 76 11.45 3.97 16.95
N VAL A 77 11.46 4.77 15.88
CA VAL A 77 12.31 5.95 15.76
C VAL A 77 11.48 7.17 15.42
N SER A 78 12.02 8.37 15.73
CA SER A 78 11.45 9.62 15.25
C SER A 78 11.89 9.88 13.82
N ALA A 79 10.98 10.31 12.98
CA ALA A 79 11.22 10.63 11.58
C ALA A 79 10.88 12.09 11.27
N PRO A 80 11.45 12.69 10.21
CA PRO A 80 11.10 14.04 9.80
C PRO A 80 9.68 14.08 9.21
N LEU A 81 8.95 15.16 9.51
CA LEU A 81 7.68 15.50 8.85
C LEU A 81 7.94 16.18 7.50
N PHE A 82 9.09 16.86 7.39
CA PHE A 82 9.50 17.57 6.18
C PHE A 82 11.00 17.44 5.96
N VAL A 83 11.41 17.53 4.72
CA VAL A 83 12.81 17.48 4.28
C VAL A 83 13.08 18.65 3.33
N THR A 84 14.33 18.90 2.99
CA THR A 84 14.66 19.91 1.97
C THR A 84 14.73 19.27 0.58
N PRO A 85 14.37 19.99 -0.49
CA PRO A 85 14.45 19.47 -1.87
C PRO A 85 15.85 18.92 -2.22
N GLU A 86 16.90 19.63 -1.78
CA GLU A 86 18.31 19.29 -2.06
C GLU A 86 18.74 17.96 -1.44
N SER A 87 18.02 17.49 -0.42
CA SER A 87 18.33 16.20 0.21
C SER A 87 18.03 15.01 -0.71
N GLY A 88 17.14 15.17 -1.70
CA GLY A 88 16.66 14.10 -2.56
C GLY A 88 15.88 13.00 -1.83
N LEU A 89 15.51 13.24 -0.55
CA LEU A 89 14.86 12.24 0.29
C LEU A 89 13.35 12.20 0.14
N ASN A 90 12.73 13.28 -0.39
CA ASN A 90 11.30 13.23 -0.66
C ASN A 90 11.01 12.31 -1.85
N ASP A 91 9.81 11.77 -1.87
CA ASP A 91 9.33 10.87 -2.92
C ASP A 91 8.28 11.59 -3.77
N ASN A 92 8.46 11.57 -5.08
CA ASN A 92 7.47 12.09 -6.00
C ASN A 92 6.45 11.01 -6.41
N LEU A 93 6.36 9.92 -5.67
CA LEU A 93 5.47 8.78 -5.90
C LEU A 93 5.56 8.28 -7.35
N ASN A 94 4.59 8.62 -8.19
CA ASN A 94 4.60 8.28 -9.63
C ASN A 94 5.41 9.28 -10.48
N GLY A 95 6.03 10.30 -9.85
CA GLY A 95 6.87 11.28 -10.51
C GLY A 95 6.18 12.57 -10.94
N VAL A 96 4.89 12.72 -10.65
CA VAL A 96 4.06 13.89 -11.04
C VAL A 96 3.48 14.64 -9.85
N GLU A 97 3.45 14.04 -8.66
CA GLU A 97 2.87 14.61 -7.46
C GLU A 97 3.73 15.76 -6.94
N ARG A 98 3.06 16.86 -6.59
CA ARG A 98 3.70 18.08 -6.10
C ARG A 98 3.75 18.07 -4.57
N PRO A 99 4.91 18.28 -3.93
CA PRO A 99 4.98 18.40 -2.49
C PRO A 99 4.30 19.66 -1.98
N VAL A 100 3.84 19.64 -0.74
CA VAL A 100 3.48 20.84 0.01
C VAL A 100 4.78 21.45 0.52
N SER A 101 5.13 22.63 0.04
CA SER A 101 6.35 23.35 0.40
C SER A 101 6.07 24.62 1.17
N PHE A 102 7.02 25.03 2.00
CA PHE A 102 7.00 26.26 2.79
C PHE A 102 8.42 26.80 2.94
N ASP A 103 8.54 28.09 3.19
CA ASP A 103 9.82 28.73 3.50
C ASP A 103 10.11 28.68 5.01
N ILE A 104 11.40 28.60 5.35
CA ILE A 104 11.87 28.60 6.72
C ILE A 104 12.58 29.93 6.99
N ALA A 105 11.89 30.86 7.65
CA ALA A 105 12.37 32.23 7.88
C ALA A 105 13.74 32.27 8.59
N GLU A 106 13.96 31.44 9.62
CA GLU A 106 15.23 31.37 10.38
C GLU A 106 16.40 30.81 9.55
N GLN A 107 16.10 30.16 8.42
CA GLN A 107 17.09 29.64 7.47
C GLN A 107 17.18 30.45 6.18
N ASN A 108 16.92 31.78 6.26
CA ASN A 108 16.97 32.70 5.11
C ASN A 108 16.04 32.30 3.95
N GLY A 109 14.88 31.78 4.26
CA GLY A 109 13.89 31.37 3.25
C GLY A 109 14.19 30.03 2.59
N ARG A 110 15.03 29.18 3.17
CA ARG A 110 15.24 27.80 2.68
C ARG A 110 13.91 27.07 2.63
N ILE A 111 13.71 26.29 1.59
CA ILE A 111 12.47 25.55 1.37
C ILE A 111 12.48 24.23 2.14
N GLY A 112 11.39 23.97 2.85
CA GLY A 112 11.01 22.65 3.38
C GLY A 112 9.86 22.08 2.58
N GLU A 113 9.84 20.76 2.40
CA GLU A 113 8.77 20.01 1.76
C GLU A 113 8.21 18.97 2.70
N ALA A 114 6.90 18.96 2.92
CA ALA A 114 6.24 17.86 3.62
C ALA A 114 6.49 16.55 2.87
N VAL A 115 6.80 15.48 3.60
CA VAL A 115 7.12 14.20 2.97
C VAL A 115 5.89 13.57 2.34
N HIS A 116 6.09 12.91 1.19
CA HIS A 116 5.09 12.01 0.59
C HIS A 116 5.29 10.57 1.06
N SER A 117 6.53 10.19 1.35
CA SER A 117 6.94 8.90 1.87
C SER A 117 8.30 9.03 2.57
N LEU A 118 8.64 8.07 3.42
CA LEU A 118 9.93 7.99 4.10
C LEU A 118 10.80 6.85 3.57
N ALA A 119 10.47 6.25 2.44
CA ALA A 119 11.15 5.08 1.91
C ALA A 119 12.67 5.28 1.80
N LYS A 120 13.11 6.43 1.27
CA LYS A 120 14.54 6.78 1.14
C LYS A 120 15.18 7.13 2.47
N TRP A 121 14.48 7.94 3.29
CA TRP A 121 14.99 8.38 4.60
C TRP A 121 15.25 7.22 5.55
N LYS A 122 14.36 6.22 5.58
CA LYS A 122 14.51 5.06 6.47
C LYS A 122 15.81 4.31 6.26
N ARG A 123 16.23 4.13 5.01
CA ARG A 123 17.48 3.44 4.68
C ARG A 123 18.71 4.20 5.19
N TYR A 124 18.70 5.55 5.10
CA TYR A 124 19.73 6.39 5.76
C TYR A 124 19.66 6.30 7.27
N ALA A 125 18.47 6.26 7.85
CA ALA A 125 18.31 6.17 9.29
C ALA A 125 18.84 4.85 9.85
N LEU A 126 18.67 3.73 9.13
CA LEU A 126 19.25 2.44 9.52
C LEU A 126 20.78 2.49 9.58
N ASP A 127 21.42 3.07 8.57
CA ASP A 127 22.87 3.28 8.55
C ASP A 127 23.32 4.22 9.68
N LYS A 128 22.69 5.39 9.78
CA LYS A 128 23.02 6.41 10.77
C LYS A 128 22.89 5.93 12.22
N TYR A 129 21.96 5.04 12.49
CA TYR A 129 21.68 4.52 13.83
C TYR A 129 22.31 3.15 14.09
N ASP A 130 23.13 2.66 13.16
CA ASP A 130 23.91 1.42 13.25
C ASP A 130 23.05 0.18 13.53
N PHE A 131 21.98 0.02 12.75
CA PHE A 131 21.11 -1.15 12.85
C PHE A 131 21.77 -2.39 12.26
N GLU A 132 21.78 -3.47 13.04
CA GLU A 132 22.33 -4.76 12.62
C GLU A 132 21.40 -5.53 11.67
N VAL A 133 21.99 -6.44 10.88
CA VAL A 133 21.25 -7.38 10.02
C VAL A 133 20.20 -8.15 10.84
N GLY A 134 18.98 -8.21 10.32
CA GLY A 134 17.86 -8.87 10.97
C GLY A 134 17.07 -7.98 11.94
N SER A 135 17.54 -6.76 12.20
CA SER A 135 16.81 -5.74 12.96
C SER A 135 16.36 -4.59 12.04
N GLY A 136 15.46 -3.76 12.53
CA GLY A 136 14.93 -2.65 11.74
C GLY A 136 14.28 -1.56 12.58
N LEU A 137 13.79 -0.56 11.88
CA LEU A 137 13.06 0.56 12.47
C LEU A 137 11.63 0.64 11.94
N TYR A 138 10.76 1.32 12.67
CA TYR A 138 9.51 1.85 12.17
C TYR A 138 9.26 3.24 12.74
N THR A 139 8.40 3.97 12.06
CA THR A 139 7.94 5.28 12.49
C THR A 139 6.47 5.48 12.16
N ASP A 140 5.82 6.40 12.88
CA ASP A 140 4.50 6.90 12.51
C ASP A 140 4.71 8.01 11.48
N MET A 141 4.59 7.67 10.20
CA MET A 141 4.69 8.63 9.10
C MET A 141 3.37 9.37 8.92
N ASN A 142 3.44 10.67 8.77
CA ASN A 142 2.35 11.51 8.31
C ASN A 142 2.77 12.21 7.02
N ALA A 143 1.96 12.14 5.99
CA ALA A 143 2.21 12.73 4.69
C ALA A 143 1.01 13.55 4.21
N ILE A 144 1.30 14.55 3.37
CA ILE A 144 0.26 15.34 2.70
C ILE A 144 0.40 15.13 1.20
N ARG A 145 -0.60 14.50 0.60
CA ARG A 145 -0.69 14.29 -0.85
C ARG A 145 -1.70 15.26 -1.44
N ARG A 146 -1.25 16.48 -1.69
CA ARG A 146 -2.11 17.61 -2.09
C ARG A 146 -2.87 17.42 -3.40
N ASP A 147 -2.40 16.55 -4.27
CA ASP A 147 -2.99 16.28 -5.58
C ASP A 147 -3.84 14.98 -5.57
N GLU A 148 -4.06 14.38 -4.39
CA GLU A 148 -4.86 13.16 -4.25
C GLU A 148 -6.34 13.39 -4.57
N VAL A 149 -6.93 12.50 -5.35
CA VAL A 149 -8.37 12.48 -5.59
C VAL A 149 -9.04 11.69 -4.47
N THR A 150 -9.77 12.39 -3.62
CA THR A 150 -10.43 11.79 -2.44
C THR A 150 -11.60 10.90 -2.84
N ASP A 151 -11.70 9.75 -2.15
CA ASP A 151 -12.80 8.80 -2.26
C ASP A 151 -13.00 8.06 -0.91
N ASN A 152 -13.62 6.89 -0.91
CA ASN A 152 -13.85 6.12 0.32
C ASN A 152 -12.56 5.71 1.05
N ILE A 153 -11.46 5.53 0.32
CA ILE A 153 -10.20 4.96 0.82
C ILE A 153 -8.98 5.85 0.59
N HIS A 154 -9.14 6.97 -0.13
CA HIS A 154 -8.09 7.95 -0.40
C HIS A 154 -8.37 9.29 0.27
N SER A 155 -7.36 9.83 0.92
CA SER A 155 -7.36 11.11 1.62
C SER A 155 -6.10 11.89 1.29
N ILE A 156 -6.17 13.23 1.31
CA ILE A 156 -4.99 14.09 1.20
C ILE A 156 -4.03 13.93 2.39
N PHE A 157 -4.53 13.46 3.53
CA PHE A 157 -3.71 13.08 4.68
C PHE A 157 -3.47 11.56 4.67
N VAL A 158 -2.21 11.15 4.71
CA VAL A 158 -1.80 9.73 4.74
C VAL A 158 -1.01 9.45 5.99
N ASP A 159 -1.44 8.45 6.76
CA ASP A 159 -0.75 7.96 7.95
C ASP A 159 -0.35 6.50 7.76
N GLN A 160 0.92 6.20 8.04
CA GLN A 160 1.45 4.84 7.87
C GLN A 160 2.33 4.43 9.06
N TRP A 161 2.31 3.14 9.42
CA TRP A 161 3.49 2.53 10.03
C TRP A 161 4.48 2.27 8.91
N ASP A 162 5.47 3.13 8.84
CA ASP A 162 6.48 3.07 7.80
C ASP A 162 7.73 2.38 8.37
N TRP A 163 8.07 1.21 7.86
CA TRP A 163 9.09 0.33 8.43
C TRP A 163 10.19 0.00 7.44
N GLU A 164 11.39 -0.32 7.95
CA GLU A 164 12.55 -0.72 7.16
C GLU A 164 13.43 -1.64 8.00
N LYS A 165 13.99 -2.69 7.39
CA LYS A 165 14.81 -3.70 8.05
C LYS A 165 16.08 -3.97 7.26
N VAL A 166 17.23 -4.13 7.95
CA VAL A 166 18.51 -4.53 7.33
C VAL A 166 18.48 -6.01 7.01
N ILE A 167 18.91 -6.36 5.79
CA ILE A 167 19.01 -7.73 5.31
C ILE A 167 20.40 -7.99 4.71
N GLU A 168 20.78 -9.25 4.61
CA GLU A 168 21.96 -9.67 3.84
C GLU A 168 21.71 -9.56 2.33
N LYS A 169 22.78 -9.37 1.54
CA LYS A 169 22.67 -9.38 0.07
C LYS A 169 22.07 -10.69 -0.45
N SER A 170 22.41 -11.82 0.16
CA SER A 170 21.87 -13.15 -0.16
C SER A 170 20.37 -13.29 0.08
N GLN A 171 19.79 -12.45 0.91
CA GLN A 171 18.35 -12.42 1.21
C GLN A 171 17.54 -11.59 0.20
N ARG A 172 18.18 -10.99 -0.79
CA ARG A 172 17.50 -10.29 -1.90
C ARG A 172 16.89 -11.30 -2.87
N ASN A 173 15.76 -11.89 -2.50
CA ASN A 173 15.05 -12.91 -3.28
C ASN A 173 13.56 -12.98 -2.92
N LEU A 174 12.76 -13.62 -3.76
CA LEU A 174 11.32 -13.75 -3.58
C LEU A 174 10.93 -14.57 -2.34
N ASP A 175 11.75 -15.50 -1.88
CA ASP A 175 11.44 -16.29 -0.69
C ASP A 175 11.49 -15.44 0.56
N THR A 176 12.48 -14.56 0.69
CA THR A 176 12.58 -13.57 1.77
C THR A 176 11.39 -12.60 1.74
N LEU A 177 11.01 -12.10 0.56
CA LEU A 177 9.84 -11.24 0.40
C LEU A 177 8.57 -11.96 0.85
N LYS A 178 8.30 -13.17 0.34
CA LYS A 178 7.12 -13.96 0.68
C LYS A 178 7.04 -14.30 2.16
N GLU A 179 8.18 -14.61 2.79
CA GLU A 179 8.22 -14.89 4.23
C GLU A 179 7.87 -13.65 5.06
N THR A 180 8.39 -12.47 4.67
CA THR A 180 8.05 -11.21 5.34
C THR A 180 6.58 -10.84 5.15
N VAL A 181 6.03 -11.04 3.96
CA VAL A 181 4.59 -10.88 3.70
C VAL A 181 3.76 -11.78 4.61
N ARG A 182 4.15 -13.06 4.78
CA ARG A 182 3.45 -13.97 5.72
C ARG A 182 3.53 -13.48 7.16
N GLN A 183 4.65 -12.90 7.57
CA GLN A 183 4.82 -12.33 8.91
C GLN A 183 3.88 -11.13 9.12
N VAL A 184 3.80 -10.19 8.17
CA VAL A 184 2.85 -9.06 8.22
C VAL A 184 1.40 -9.57 8.19
N TYR A 185 1.09 -10.51 7.32
CA TYR A 185 -0.25 -11.09 7.22
C TYR A 185 -0.68 -11.82 8.51
N LYS A 186 0.25 -12.47 9.20
CA LYS A 186 0.01 -13.06 10.52
C LYS A 186 -0.37 -12.00 11.56
N VAL A 187 0.21 -10.80 11.49
CA VAL A 187 -0.16 -9.68 12.36
C VAL A 187 -1.58 -9.18 12.03
N LEU A 188 -1.93 -9.06 10.74
CA LEU A 188 -3.28 -8.72 10.30
C LEU A 188 -4.31 -9.69 10.88
N ARG A 189 -4.11 -10.99 10.73
CA ARG A 189 -5.01 -12.01 11.27
C ARG A 189 -5.13 -12.00 12.79
N LYS A 190 -4.00 -11.79 13.49
CA LYS A 190 -4.02 -11.66 14.96
C LYS A 190 -4.83 -10.43 15.40
N THR A 191 -4.69 -9.33 14.67
CA THR A 191 -5.44 -8.10 14.96
C THR A 191 -6.92 -8.29 14.72
N GLU A 192 -7.31 -8.92 13.60
CA GLU A 192 -8.71 -9.24 13.33
C GLU A 192 -9.31 -10.10 14.45
N LYS A 193 -8.63 -11.18 14.83
CA LYS A 193 -9.06 -12.04 15.94
C LYS A 193 -9.15 -11.28 17.28
N TYR A 194 -8.20 -10.39 17.55
CA TYR A 194 -8.24 -9.56 18.75
C TYR A 194 -9.46 -8.62 18.75
N MET A 195 -9.71 -7.98 17.60
CA MET A 195 -10.85 -7.06 17.46
C MET A 195 -12.21 -7.79 17.53
N SER A 196 -12.32 -9.02 17.00
CA SER A 196 -13.54 -9.83 17.12
C SER A 196 -13.86 -10.26 18.56
N ILE A 197 -12.87 -10.26 19.45
CA ILE A 197 -13.09 -10.49 20.90
C ILE A 197 -13.53 -9.18 21.61
N GLN A 198 -13.09 -8.02 21.11
CA GLN A 198 -13.41 -6.73 21.71
C GLN A 198 -14.79 -6.20 21.30
N TYR A 199 -15.25 -6.57 20.10
CA TYR A 199 -16.47 -6.03 19.48
C TYR A 199 -17.26 -7.14 18.79
N ASP A 200 -18.46 -7.43 19.29
CA ASP A 200 -19.32 -8.55 18.82
C ASP A 200 -19.72 -8.45 17.35
N TYR A 201 -19.80 -7.24 16.78
CA TYR A 201 -20.12 -7.04 15.36
C TYR A 201 -18.96 -7.36 14.41
N ILE A 202 -17.74 -7.50 14.91
CA ILE A 202 -16.57 -7.81 14.08
C ILE A 202 -16.41 -9.32 13.95
N HIS A 203 -16.63 -9.84 12.74
CA HIS A 203 -16.39 -11.23 12.41
C HIS A 203 -15.09 -11.38 11.63
N GLU A 204 -14.37 -12.50 11.85
CA GLU A 204 -13.15 -12.83 11.11
C GLU A 204 -13.50 -13.13 9.63
N ILE A 205 -12.92 -12.37 8.70
CA ILE A 205 -13.10 -12.52 7.25
C ILE A 205 -11.79 -12.82 6.50
N LEU A 206 -10.64 -12.60 7.16
CA LEU A 206 -9.34 -12.89 6.55
C LEU A 206 -9.12 -14.41 6.46
N PRO A 207 -8.77 -14.94 5.27
CA PRO A 207 -8.47 -16.36 5.11
C PRO A 207 -7.25 -16.78 5.95
N LYS A 208 -7.10 -18.10 6.15
CA LYS A 208 -5.99 -18.64 6.93
C LYS A 208 -4.63 -18.27 6.34
N ASP A 209 -4.51 -18.34 5.02
CA ASP A 209 -3.27 -18.09 4.29
C ASP A 209 -3.51 -17.04 3.20
N ILE A 210 -2.53 -16.17 2.98
CA ILE A 210 -2.54 -15.19 1.89
C ILE A 210 -2.17 -15.88 0.57
N PHE A 211 -2.87 -15.55 -0.51
CA PHE A 211 -2.60 -16.06 -1.85
C PHE A 211 -1.54 -15.21 -2.54
N PHE A 212 -0.48 -15.82 -3.07
CA PHE A 212 0.59 -15.14 -3.80
C PHE A 212 0.34 -15.23 -5.30
N VAL A 213 0.48 -14.09 -5.99
CA VAL A 213 0.35 -13.97 -7.44
C VAL A 213 1.26 -12.85 -7.96
N THR A 214 1.82 -13.01 -9.13
CA THR A 214 2.56 -11.94 -9.82
C THR A 214 1.62 -11.13 -10.71
N THR A 215 2.01 -9.91 -11.04
CA THR A 215 1.27 -9.06 -11.98
C THR A 215 1.11 -9.71 -13.36
N ARG A 216 2.12 -10.47 -13.81
CA ARG A 216 2.07 -11.23 -15.06
C ARG A 216 1.06 -12.36 -15.00
N GLU A 217 1.04 -13.14 -13.92
CA GLU A 217 0.03 -14.19 -13.72
C GLU A 217 -1.39 -13.59 -13.68
N LEU A 218 -1.58 -12.39 -13.10
CA LEU A 218 -2.87 -11.70 -13.13
C LEU A 218 -3.26 -11.27 -14.55
N GLU A 219 -2.31 -10.79 -15.35
CA GLU A 219 -2.57 -10.47 -16.76
C GLU A 219 -2.97 -11.72 -17.55
N GLU A 220 -2.30 -12.86 -17.34
CA GLU A 220 -2.63 -14.12 -17.98
C GLU A 220 -4.02 -14.66 -17.55
N MET A 221 -4.39 -14.49 -16.26
CA MET A 221 -5.69 -14.92 -15.72
C MET A 221 -6.84 -14.05 -16.23
N PHE A 222 -6.61 -12.75 -16.39
CA PHE A 222 -7.62 -11.75 -16.73
C PHE A 222 -7.10 -10.80 -17.83
N PRO A 223 -6.86 -11.30 -19.06
CA PRO A 223 -6.19 -10.52 -20.12
C PRO A 223 -6.98 -9.30 -20.58
N ASP A 224 -8.30 -9.36 -20.55
CA ASP A 224 -9.19 -8.31 -21.04
C ASP A 224 -9.57 -7.27 -19.96
N ASN A 225 -9.06 -7.44 -18.73
CA ASN A 225 -9.42 -6.59 -17.61
C ASN A 225 -8.32 -5.57 -17.31
N THR A 226 -8.73 -4.42 -16.76
CA THR A 226 -7.82 -3.41 -16.23
C THR A 226 -7.09 -3.93 -14.98
N PRO A 227 -5.94 -3.36 -14.61
CA PRO A 227 -5.24 -3.75 -13.38
C PRO A 227 -6.14 -3.73 -12.12
N LYS A 228 -6.97 -2.71 -11.94
CA LYS A 228 -7.87 -2.62 -10.77
C LYS A 228 -9.01 -3.65 -10.81
N GLU A 229 -9.49 -4.04 -11.97
CA GLU A 229 -10.44 -5.15 -12.10
C GLU A 229 -9.77 -6.49 -11.81
N ARG A 230 -8.51 -6.69 -12.22
CA ARG A 230 -7.71 -7.88 -11.89
C ARG A 230 -7.53 -8.03 -10.37
N GLU A 231 -7.17 -6.93 -9.68
CA GLU A 231 -7.09 -6.87 -8.22
C GLU A 231 -8.42 -7.23 -7.57
N TYR A 232 -9.52 -6.65 -8.04
CA TYR A 232 -10.86 -6.90 -7.51
C TYR A 232 -11.24 -8.38 -7.63
N TYR A 233 -11.13 -8.97 -8.82
CA TYR A 233 -11.53 -10.36 -9.04
C TYR A 233 -10.70 -11.35 -8.22
N ILE A 234 -9.39 -11.16 -8.16
CA ILE A 234 -8.54 -12.07 -7.39
C ILE A 234 -8.72 -11.89 -5.88
N ALA A 235 -8.88 -10.66 -5.38
CA ALA A 235 -9.17 -10.39 -3.98
C ALA A 235 -10.53 -10.96 -3.56
N GLN A 236 -11.58 -10.78 -4.37
CA GLN A 236 -12.90 -11.35 -4.12
C GLN A 236 -12.86 -12.88 -4.07
N ALA A 237 -12.11 -13.52 -4.97
CA ALA A 237 -12.01 -14.97 -5.05
C ALA A 237 -11.18 -15.58 -3.93
N LYS A 238 -10.16 -14.89 -3.42
CA LYS A 238 -9.18 -15.40 -2.45
C LYS A 238 -9.30 -14.78 -1.06
N GLY A 239 -10.02 -13.68 -0.89
CA GLY A 239 -10.15 -12.93 0.36
C GLY A 239 -8.94 -12.08 0.72
N ALA A 240 -7.72 -12.59 0.52
CA ALA A 240 -6.46 -11.85 0.73
C ALA A 240 -5.41 -12.33 -0.27
N VAL A 241 -4.74 -11.39 -0.92
CA VAL A 241 -3.75 -11.64 -1.96
C VAL A 241 -2.49 -10.80 -1.73
N CYS A 242 -1.36 -11.36 -2.11
CA CYS A 242 -0.08 -10.67 -2.24
C CYS A 242 0.22 -10.57 -3.73
N ILE A 243 0.13 -9.37 -4.29
CA ILE A 243 0.43 -9.08 -5.69
C ILE A 243 1.89 -8.67 -5.77
N MET A 244 2.70 -9.42 -6.51
CA MET A 244 4.15 -9.25 -6.57
C MET A 244 4.62 -8.75 -7.94
N GLN A 245 5.84 -8.17 -7.98
CA GLN A 245 6.54 -7.75 -9.19
C GLN A 245 5.80 -6.63 -9.93
N ILE A 246 5.54 -5.53 -9.20
CA ILE A 246 4.87 -4.34 -9.69
C ILE A 246 5.91 -3.32 -10.16
N GLY A 247 5.68 -2.65 -11.29
CA GLY A 247 6.49 -1.52 -11.79
C GLY A 247 7.04 -1.74 -13.19
N ASP A 248 7.44 -2.96 -13.57
CA ASP A 248 7.88 -3.24 -14.94
C ASP A 248 6.68 -3.43 -15.89
N LYS A 249 6.92 -3.23 -17.18
CA LYS A 249 5.90 -3.40 -18.22
C LYS A 249 5.48 -4.86 -18.37
N LEU A 250 4.19 -5.07 -18.50
CA LEU A 250 3.57 -6.34 -18.80
C LEU A 250 3.54 -6.62 -20.33
N GLU A 251 2.96 -7.73 -20.76
CA GLU A 251 2.86 -8.07 -22.18
C GLU A 251 1.99 -7.09 -22.98
N CYS A 252 1.00 -6.45 -22.33
CA CYS A 252 0.20 -5.37 -22.92
C CYS A 252 0.99 -4.08 -23.17
N GLY A 253 2.24 -3.97 -22.68
CA GLY A 253 3.11 -2.81 -22.85
C GLY A 253 3.00 -1.76 -21.74
N GLU A 254 2.05 -1.90 -20.83
CA GLU A 254 1.85 -1.02 -19.68
C GLU A 254 2.16 -1.75 -18.37
N PRO A 255 2.60 -1.05 -17.29
CA PRO A 255 2.77 -1.66 -15.99
C PRO A 255 1.42 -1.96 -15.34
N HIS A 256 1.39 -2.89 -14.38
CA HIS A 256 0.21 -3.15 -13.57
C HIS A 256 -0.18 -1.92 -12.74
N ASP A 257 0.81 -1.30 -12.12
CA ASP A 257 0.67 -0.03 -11.37
C ASP A 257 2.01 0.72 -11.41
N GLY A 258 1.96 2.05 -11.17
CA GLY A 258 3.16 2.88 -11.08
C GLY A 258 4.00 2.55 -9.85
N ARG A 259 5.34 2.56 -10.03
CA ARG A 259 6.31 2.44 -8.93
C ARG A 259 7.50 3.34 -9.21
N ALA A 260 7.90 4.13 -8.21
CA ALA A 260 9.13 4.89 -8.31
C ALA A 260 10.32 3.96 -8.57
N PRO A 261 11.26 4.35 -9.45
CA PRO A 261 12.37 3.47 -9.86
C PRO A 261 13.50 3.38 -8.83
N ASP A 262 13.47 4.19 -7.77
CA ASP A 262 14.64 4.49 -6.96
C ASP A 262 14.58 4.04 -5.48
N TYR A 263 13.59 3.23 -5.10
CA TYR A 263 13.60 2.61 -3.78
C TYR A 263 13.20 1.13 -3.78
N ASP A 264 12.07 0.70 -4.35
CA ASP A 264 11.72 -0.72 -4.44
C ASP A 264 12.30 -1.38 -5.68
N ASP A 265 12.85 -2.58 -5.52
CA ASP A 265 13.20 -3.45 -6.64
C ASP A 265 11.92 -4.01 -7.27
N TRP A 266 11.65 -3.68 -8.53
CA TRP A 266 10.41 -4.06 -9.21
C TRP A 266 10.22 -5.57 -9.35
N ALA A 267 11.31 -6.34 -9.32
CA ALA A 267 11.26 -7.79 -9.29
C ALA A 267 11.01 -8.37 -7.89
N LEU A 268 11.15 -7.57 -6.82
CA LEU A 268 11.17 -8.00 -5.43
C LEU A 268 10.28 -7.14 -4.53
N ASN A 269 9.16 -6.63 -5.05
CA ASN A 269 8.15 -5.88 -4.31
C ASN A 269 6.80 -6.58 -4.30
N ALA A 270 5.92 -6.13 -3.43
CA ALA A 270 4.59 -6.71 -3.27
C ALA A 270 3.63 -5.77 -2.56
N ASP A 271 2.34 -5.86 -2.92
CA ASP A 271 1.23 -5.26 -2.21
C ASP A 271 0.37 -6.33 -1.54
N ILE A 272 -0.07 -6.07 -0.30
CA ILE A 272 -1.08 -6.86 0.40
C ILE A 272 -2.43 -6.23 0.15
N VAL A 273 -3.27 -6.94 -0.59
CA VAL A 273 -4.61 -6.52 -0.97
C VAL A 273 -5.63 -7.49 -0.38
N VAL A 274 -6.69 -6.98 0.22
CA VAL A 274 -7.77 -7.78 0.80
C VAL A 274 -9.09 -7.44 0.13
N TYR A 275 -10.01 -8.41 0.05
CA TYR A 275 -11.38 -8.13 -0.31
C TYR A 275 -12.08 -7.42 0.86
N TYR A 276 -12.68 -6.27 0.59
CA TYR A 276 -13.39 -5.47 1.57
C TYR A 276 -14.91 -5.48 1.30
N PRO A 277 -15.67 -6.33 2.00
CA PRO A 277 -17.09 -6.54 1.68
C PRO A 277 -18.00 -5.35 1.97
N VAL A 278 -17.61 -4.42 2.87
CA VAL A 278 -18.40 -3.21 3.17
C VAL A 278 -18.59 -2.34 1.92
N LEU A 279 -17.54 -2.23 1.10
CA LEU A 279 -17.54 -1.43 -0.12
C LEU A 279 -17.57 -2.29 -1.39
N ASP A 280 -17.47 -3.61 -1.28
CA ASP A 280 -17.30 -4.53 -2.41
C ASP A 280 -16.11 -4.14 -3.31
N ILE A 281 -14.93 -3.97 -2.70
CA ILE A 281 -13.69 -3.55 -3.38
C ILE A 281 -12.49 -4.41 -2.98
N ALA A 282 -11.44 -4.34 -3.80
CA ALA A 282 -10.09 -4.69 -3.39
C ALA A 282 -9.49 -3.51 -2.60
N LEU A 283 -9.00 -3.76 -1.38
CA LEU A 283 -8.41 -2.77 -0.50
C LEU A 283 -6.94 -3.10 -0.24
N GLU A 284 -6.04 -2.27 -0.74
CA GLU A 284 -4.62 -2.35 -0.41
C GLU A 284 -4.39 -1.87 1.03
N LEU A 285 -3.80 -2.74 1.85
CA LEU A 285 -3.45 -2.43 3.25
C LEU A 285 -1.97 -2.10 3.44
N SER A 286 -1.10 -2.63 2.58
CA SER A 286 0.35 -2.46 2.70
C SER A 286 1.03 -2.61 1.35
N SER A 287 2.01 -1.75 1.09
CA SER A 287 2.99 -1.90 0.01
C SER A 287 4.37 -2.08 0.62
N MET A 288 5.17 -3.03 0.10
CA MET A 288 6.50 -3.32 0.59
C MET A 288 7.41 -3.88 -0.51
N GLY A 289 8.73 -3.82 -0.28
CA GLY A 289 9.69 -4.40 -1.20
C GLY A 289 11.07 -4.59 -0.59
N ILE A 290 11.84 -5.48 -1.18
CA ILE A 290 13.28 -5.47 -1.04
C ILE A 290 13.77 -4.29 -1.84
N ARG A 291 14.61 -3.46 -1.23
CA ARG A 291 15.05 -2.20 -1.85
C ARG A 291 16.05 -2.45 -2.95
N VAL A 292 16.10 -1.53 -3.91
CA VAL A 292 17.08 -1.57 -5.00
C VAL A 292 18.52 -1.70 -4.49
N ASP A 293 19.33 -2.43 -5.23
CA ASP A 293 20.78 -2.45 -5.08
C ASP A 293 21.46 -1.63 -6.19
N GLU A 294 22.77 -1.70 -6.26
CA GLU A 294 23.61 -0.99 -7.23
C GLU A 294 23.33 -1.39 -8.70
N VAL A 295 22.72 -2.55 -8.92
CA VAL A 295 22.39 -3.06 -10.26
C VAL A 295 20.97 -2.69 -10.63
N SER A 296 19.99 -3.11 -9.81
CA SER A 296 18.56 -2.87 -10.08
C SER A 296 18.20 -1.38 -10.08
N LEU A 297 18.86 -0.56 -9.24
CA LEU A 297 18.68 0.90 -9.29
C LEU A 297 19.01 1.48 -10.66
N LYS A 298 20.18 1.13 -11.21
CA LYS A 298 20.61 1.63 -12.51
C LYS A 298 19.67 1.20 -13.63
N GLU A 299 19.32 -0.09 -13.64
CA GLU A 299 18.41 -0.65 -14.64
C GLU A 299 17.01 0.00 -14.59
N GLN A 300 16.49 0.24 -13.38
CA GLN A 300 15.17 0.85 -13.20
C GLN A 300 15.17 2.34 -13.57
N LEU A 301 16.22 3.09 -13.25
CA LEU A 301 16.36 4.49 -13.68
C LEU A 301 16.41 4.62 -15.20
N ASP A 302 17.13 3.72 -15.87
CA ASP A 302 17.22 3.66 -17.34
C ASP A 302 15.83 3.32 -17.94
N LYS A 303 15.14 2.31 -17.42
CA LYS A 303 13.79 1.91 -17.86
C LYS A 303 12.74 3.02 -17.64
N ALA A 304 12.86 3.76 -16.53
CA ALA A 304 11.97 4.88 -16.21
C ALA A 304 12.32 6.17 -16.98
N GLY A 305 13.42 6.19 -17.75
CA GLY A 305 13.83 7.35 -18.53
C GLY A 305 14.35 8.53 -17.69
N CYS A 306 14.88 8.26 -16.49
CA CYS A 306 15.42 9.27 -15.58
C CYS A 306 16.82 8.91 -15.03
N PRO A 307 17.80 8.56 -15.92
CA PRO A 307 19.14 8.14 -15.50
C PRO A 307 19.92 9.23 -14.75
N GLU A 308 19.58 10.51 -14.94
CA GLU A 308 20.18 11.66 -14.25
C GLU A 308 19.96 11.59 -12.73
N ARG A 309 18.92 10.91 -12.24
CA ARG A 309 18.70 10.72 -10.80
C ARG A 309 19.82 9.93 -10.11
N ALA A 310 20.65 9.20 -10.86
CA ALA A 310 21.81 8.51 -10.33
C ALA A 310 22.82 9.47 -9.64
N GLU A 311 22.81 10.75 -10.00
CA GLU A 311 23.68 11.79 -9.42
C GLU A 311 23.12 12.38 -8.10
N LEU A 312 21.88 12.08 -7.75
CA LEU A 312 21.29 12.54 -6.49
C LEU A 312 21.95 11.84 -5.27
N PRO A 313 22.04 12.50 -4.12
CA PRO A 313 22.79 11.99 -2.96
C PRO A 313 22.38 10.58 -2.52
N PHE A 314 21.08 10.29 -2.47
CA PHE A 314 20.58 8.98 -2.05
C PHE A 314 20.96 7.88 -3.05
N GLN A 315 20.68 8.09 -4.34
CA GLN A 315 20.96 7.11 -5.39
C GLN A 315 22.49 6.87 -5.51
N LYS A 316 23.27 7.93 -5.42
CA LYS A 316 24.73 7.84 -5.43
C LYS A 316 25.26 7.01 -4.25
N ALA A 317 24.72 7.18 -3.05
CA ALA A 317 25.10 6.39 -1.89
C ALA A 317 24.81 4.90 -2.06
N ILE A 318 23.72 4.53 -2.75
CA ILE A 318 23.42 3.13 -3.11
C ILE A 318 24.44 2.59 -4.13
N LEU A 319 24.68 3.34 -5.22
CA LEU A 319 25.62 2.94 -6.27
C LEU A 319 27.06 2.76 -5.74
N GLU A 320 27.45 3.58 -4.77
CA GLU A 320 28.73 3.51 -4.07
C GLU A 320 28.75 2.48 -2.92
N LYS A 321 27.66 1.73 -2.70
CA LYS A 321 27.52 0.71 -1.64
C LYS A 321 27.75 1.24 -0.24
N LYS A 322 27.36 2.50 0.01
CA LYS A 322 27.47 3.15 1.33
C LYS A 322 26.29 2.88 2.23
N LEU A 323 25.18 2.39 1.71
CA LEU A 323 23.98 2.08 2.47
C LEU A 323 23.76 0.57 2.57
N PRO A 324 23.19 0.07 3.68
CA PRO A 324 22.90 -1.35 3.87
C PRO A 324 21.88 -1.87 2.83
N TYR A 325 21.88 -3.16 2.56
CA TYR A 325 20.78 -3.81 1.86
C TYR A 325 19.58 -3.89 2.81
N THR A 326 18.42 -3.51 2.32
CA THR A 326 17.23 -3.40 3.17
C THR A 326 15.99 -3.91 2.47
N MET A 327 14.98 -4.18 3.25
CA MET A 327 13.60 -4.32 2.83
C MET A 327 12.71 -3.48 3.73
N GLY A 328 11.61 -2.99 3.20
CA GLY A 328 10.70 -2.17 3.98
C GLY A 328 9.38 -1.95 3.30
N GLY A 329 8.51 -1.21 3.95
CA GLY A 329 7.17 -0.93 3.44
C GLY A 329 6.42 0.07 4.29
N GLY A 330 5.26 0.45 3.79
CA GLY A 330 4.26 1.24 4.48
C GLY A 330 2.99 0.43 4.71
N ILE A 331 2.41 0.56 5.90
CA ILE A 331 1.12 -0.04 6.25
C ILE A 331 0.19 1.10 6.62
N GLY A 332 -0.89 1.31 5.87
CA GLY A 332 -1.83 2.41 6.08
C GLY A 332 -2.57 2.30 7.41
N GLN A 333 -2.28 3.17 8.38
CA GLN A 333 -2.89 3.11 9.71
C GLN A 333 -4.41 3.31 9.65
N SER A 334 -4.85 4.33 8.92
CA SER A 334 -6.28 4.61 8.74
C SER A 334 -6.99 3.54 7.92
N ARG A 335 -6.35 2.98 6.87
CA ARG A 335 -6.91 1.84 6.12
C ARG A 335 -7.07 0.59 6.99
N ILE A 336 -6.10 0.30 7.87
CA ILE A 336 -6.18 -0.79 8.85
C ILE A 336 -7.34 -0.56 9.83
N CYS A 337 -7.50 0.66 10.35
CA CYS A 337 -8.63 1.00 11.22
C CYS A 337 -9.98 0.87 10.47
N MET A 338 -10.07 1.39 9.26
CA MET A 338 -11.24 1.27 8.41
C MET A 338 -11.63 -0.19 8.17
N PHE A 339 -10.66 -1.02 7.79
CA PHE A 339 -10.87 -2.45 7.53
C PHE A 339 -11.38 -3.19 8.77
N PHE A 340 -10.67 -3.07 9.90
CA PHE A 340 -11.04 -3.83 11.11
C PHE A 340 -12.32 -3.31 11.77
N LEU A 341 -12.60 -2.01 11.69
CA LEU A 341 -13.83 -1.41 12.27
C LEU A 341 -15.01 -1.41 11.30
N ARG A 342 -14.87 -2.04 10.12
CA ARG A 342 -15.93 -2.18 9.11
C ARG A 342 -16.55 -0.84 8.67
N LYS A 343 -15.72 0.18 8.50
CA LYS A 343 -16.17 1.54 8.15
C LYS A 343 -16.31 1.73 6.64
N ALA A 344 -17.33 2.45 6.21
CA ALA A 344 -17.63 2.71 4.80
C ALA A 344 -16.76 3.82 4.19
N HIS A 345 -16.18 4.70 5.02
CA HIS A 345 -15.35 5.81 4.56
C HIS A 345 -14.16 6.02 5.48
N ILE A 346 -12.97 6.28 4.90
CA ILE A 346 -11.74 6.49 5.68
C ILE A 346 -11.87 7.70 6.63
N GLY A 347 -12.69 8.69 6.29
CA GLY A 347 -13.02 9.83 7.14
C GLY A 347 -13.75 9.49 8.44
N GLU A 348 -14.30 8.27 8.57
CA GLU A 348 -14.86 7.80 9.85
C GLU A 348 -13.76 7.41 10.87
N VAL A 349 -12.52 7.24 10.39
CA VAL A 349 -11.36 6.84 11.22
C VAL A 349 -10.17 7.79 11.10
N GLN A 350 -10.30 8.86 10.30
CA GLN A 350 -9.24 9.83 10.05
C GLN A 350 -9.83 11.24 9.89
N CYS A 351 -9.30 12.20 10.66
CA CYS A 351 -9.62 13.62 10.42
C CYS A 351 -8.85 14.11 9.18
N SER A 352 -9.57 14.66 8.22
CA SER A 352 -9.01 15.24 6.99
C SER A 352 -9.91 16.35 6.46
N LEU A 353 -9.63 16.83 5.26
CA LEU A 353 -10.49 17.77 4.53
C LEU A 353 -11.13 17.04 3.36
N TRP A 354 -12.44 17.22 3.22
CA TRP A 354 -13.23 16.54 2.20
C TRP A 354 -13.98 17.58 1.35
N PRO A 355 -14.32 17.26 0.09
CA PRO A 355 -15.22 18.10 -0.70
C PRO A 355 -16.58 18.27 -0.01
N GLU A 356 -17.10 19.50 0.04
CA GLU A 356 -18.40 19.82 0.70
C GLU A 356 -19.54 18.93 0.21
N GLU A 357 -19.58 18.62 -1.08
CA GLU A 357 -20.60 17.73 -1.65
C GLU A 357 -20.48 16.31 -1.11
N MET A 358 -19.25 15.81 -0.92
CA MET A 358 -19.01 14.49 -0.32
C MET A 358 -19.46 14.45 1.14
N GLU A 359 -19.08 15.44 1.96
CA GLU A 359 -19.51 15.55 3.35
C GLU A 359 -21.03 15.59 3.49
N ALA A 360 -21.70 16.41 2.66
CA ALA A 360 -23.15 16.53 2.68
C ALA A 360 -23.85 15.19 2.39
N LYS A 361 -23.40 14.47 1.37
CA LYS A 361 -23.97 13.17 0.97
C LYS A 361 -23.70 12.06 1.97
N LEU A 362 -22.50 12.01 2.53
CA LEU A 362 -22.17 11.05 3.58
C LEU A 362 -23.01 11.29 4.83
N LYS A 363 -23.19 12.55 5.21
CA LYS A 363 -24.06 12.94 6.33
C LYS A 363 -25.53 12.57 6.08
N GLU A 364 -26.06 12.79 4.88
CA GLU A 364 -27.40 12.39 4.47
C GLU A 364 -27.58 10.87 4.56
N ALA A 365 -26.54 10.11 4.23
CA ALA A 365 -26.51 8.65 4.34
C ALA A 365 -26.27 8.14 5.78
N GLY A 366 -26.13 9.02 6.77
CA GLY A 366 -25.86 8.65 8.17
C GLY A 366 -24.40 8.30 8.47
N ILE A 367 -23.49 8.53 7.53
CA ILE A 367 -22.05 8.32 7.70
C ILE A 367 -21.45 9.60 8.27
N GLN A 368 -20.96 9.51 9.50
CA GLN A 368 -20.38 10.65 10.21
C GLN A 368 -18.85 10.61 10.12
N LEU A 369 -18.28 11.66 9.55
CA LEU A 369 -16.82 11.84 9.50
C LEU A 369 -16.29 12.42 10.82
N LEU A 370 -15.01 12.14 11.14
CA LEU A 370 -14.31 12.67 12.31
C LEU A 370 -13.97 14.15 12.18
#